data_5a20c7dadf02ab51663edc0b32e89631
#
_entry.id   5a20c7dadf02ab51663edc0b32e89631
#
_cell.length_a   1.000
_cell.length_b   1.000
_cell.length_c   1.000
_cell.angle_alpha   90.00
_cell.angle_beta   90.00
_cell.angle_gamma   90.00
#
_symmetry.space_group_name_H-M   'P 1'
#
loop_
_entity.id
_entity.type
_entity.pdbx_description
1 polymer ?
#
loop_
_entity_poly.entity_id
_entity_poly.type
_entity_poly.pdbx_seq_one_letter_code
_entity_poly.pdbx_strand_id
1 'polypeptide(L)'
;SAASDVYKRQPLNGRNFEYMGEDPYLSATMVVPYIKGVQENGVAACVKHYALNNQEFNRHTTNVQLSDRALYEIYLPTFKAAVQEGGTWSIMGSYNLYQGQHACHNKRLLKDILRDEWGFDGVVVSDWGGVHNTEQAIHNGMDLEFGSWTNGLSAGTRNAYDNYYLAFPYLKLIKEGKVGTKELDEKVSNVLRLIFRTSMDPHKPFGSLGSPEHGQAGRQIGEEGIVLLQNNGNVLPIDLNK
;
A
#
# COMPACT_ATOMS: atom_id res chain seq x y z
N SER A 1 -6.17 6.32 7.20
CA SER A 1 -5.07 6.44 6.23
C SER A 1 -5.63 6.56 4.82
N ALA A 2 -5.04 7.43 4.00
CA ALA A 2 -5.36 7.49 2.58
C ALA A 2 -4.50 6.46 1.85
N ALA A 3 -5.12 5.49 1.18
CA ALA A 3 -4.44 4.51 0.37
C ALA A 3 -4.27 5.05 -1.06
N SER A 4 -3.10 4.89 -1.63
CA SER A 4 -2.81 5.32 -3.00
C SER A 4 -2.10 4.21 -3.76
N ASP A 5 -2.68 3.81 -4.88
CA ASP A 5 -2.14 2.80 -5.78
C ASP A 5 -1.16 3.44 -6.75
N VAL A 6 0.06 2.91 -6.84
CA VAL A 6 1.14 3.67 -7.46
C VAL A 6 1.59 3.17 -8.83
N TYR A 7 1.50 1.86 -9.15
CA TYR A 7 2.02 1.39 -10.42
C TYR A 7 1.36 0.10 -10.93
N LYS A 8 0.92 0.10 -12.19
CA LYS A 8 0.47 -1.10 -12.93
C LYS A 8 0.86 -1.02 -14.39
N ARG A 9 1.33 -2.14 -14.95
CA ARG A 9 1.79 -2.24 -16.33
C ARG A 9 1.00 -3.24 -17.20
N GLN A 10 0.12 -4.02 -16.60
CA GLN A 10 -0.63 -5.03 -17.32
C GLN A 10 -1.95 -4.46 -17.85
N PRO A 11 -2.16 -4.33 -19.17
CA PRO A 11 -3.36 -3.72 -19.74
C PRO A 11 -4.65 -4.43 -19.33
N LEU A 12 -4.58 -5.75 -19.10
CA LEU A 12 -5.71 -6.56 -18.70
C LEU A 12 -5.92 -6.66 -17.19
N ASN A 13 -5.19 -5.90 -16.40
CA ASN A 13 -5.38 -5.88 -14.97
C ASN A 13 -6.69 -5.18 -14.61
N GLY A 14 -7.60 -5.86 -13.93
CA GLY A 14 -8.92 -5.35 -13.56
C GLY A 14 -8.92 -4.15 -12.61
N ARG A 15 -7.78 -3.75 -12.04
CA ARG A 15 -7.64 -2.62 -11.11
C ARG A 15 -6.81 -1.46 -11.64
N ASN A 16 -6.58 -1.38 -12.94
CA ASN A 16 -5.79 -0.30 -13.54
C ASN A 16 -6.36 1.11 -13.27
N PHE A 17 -7.67 1.22 -13.08
CA PHE A 17 -8.36 2.49 -12.83
C PHE A 17 -7.93 3.20 -11.53
N GLU A 18 -7.37 2.49 -10.58
CA GLU A 18 -6.94 3.04 -9.29
C GLU A 18 -5.43 3.28 -9.18
N TYR A 19 -4.67 3.08 -10.27
CA TYR A 19 -3.22 3.25 -10.31
C TYR A 19 -2.82 4.53 -11.05
N MET A 20 -1.68 5.13 -10.68
CA MET A 20 -1.20 6.40 -11.24
C MET A 20 -0.71 6.28 -12.68
N GLY A 21 -0.33 5.09 -13.14
CA GLY A 21 0.07 4.88 -14.53
C GLY A 21 1.06 3.73 -14.74
N GLU A 22 1.56 3.65 -15.97
CA GLU A 22 2.49 2.61 -16.44
C GLU A 22 3.94 3.08 -16.50
N ASP A 23 4.17 4.39 -16.49
CA ASP A 23 5.49 4.99 -16.50
C ASP A 23 6.02 5.14 -15.08
N PRO A 24 7.12 4.45 -14.71
CA PRO A 24 7.66 4.51 -13.36
C PRO A 24 8.17 5.90 -12.98
N TYR A 25 8.68 6.68 -13.93
CA TYR A 25 9.13 8.04 -13.66
C TYR A 25 7.96 8.99 -13.38
N LEU A 26 6.92 8.96 -14.23
CA LEU A 26 5.71 9.76 -14.03
C LEU A 26 5.05 9.41 -12.70
N SER A 27 4.86 8.11 -12.43
CA SER A 27 4.25 7.65 -11.18
C SER A 27 5.07 8.04 -9.95
N ALA A 28 6.41 7.97 -10.02
CA ALA A 28 7.31 8.43 -8.95
C ALA A 28 7.19 9.94 -8.73
N THR A 29 7.12 10.73 -9.80
CA THR A 29 6.96 12.19 -9.72
C THR A 29 5.61 12.58 -9.09
N MET A 30 4.54 11.84 -9.39
CA MET A 30 3.19 12.14 -8.88
C MET A 30 2.98 11.67 -7.44
N VAL A 31 3.54 10.52 -7.05
CA VAL A 31 3.31 9.94 -5.71
C VAL A 31 3.90 10.79 -4.60
N VAL A 32 5.04 11.44 -4.84
CA VAL A 32 5.75 12.24 -3.83
C VAL A 32 4.91 13.42 -3.31
N PRO A 33 4.43 14.35 -4.17
CA PRO A 33 3.58 15.46 -3.70
C PRO A 33 2.24 14.95 -3.16
N TYR A 34 1.69 13.86 -3.69
CA TYR A 34 0.46 13.27 -3.17
C TYR A 34 0.63 12.81 -1.70
N ILE A 35 1.70 12.07 -1.40
CA ILE A 35 2.01 11.63 -0.03
C ILE A 35 2.18 12.83 0.89
N LYS A 36 2.99 13.82 0.48
CA LYS A 36 3.24 15.02 1.29
C LYS A 36 1.94 15.76 1.61
N GLY A 37 1.11 16.02 0.59
CA GLY A 37 -0.17 16.72 0.79
C GLY A 37 -1.12 15.97 1.72
N VAL A 38 -1.17 14.63 1.67
CA VAL A 38 -1.96 13.82 2.61
C VAL A 38 -1.40 13.93 4.03
N GLN A 39 -0.09 13.79 4.20
CA GLN A 39 0.57 13.73 5.51
C GLN A 39 0.67 15.10 6.20
N GLU A 40 0.78 16.19 5.45
CA GLU A 40 0.67 17.55 5.96
C GLU A 40 -0.68 17.84 6.62
N ASN A 41 -1.72 17.10 6.24
CA ASN A 41 -3.02 17.15 6.90
C ASN A 41 -3.18 16.18 8.07
N GLY A 42 -2.10 15.62 8.60
CA GLY A 42 -2.10 14.71 9.75
C GLY A 42 -2.70 13.34 9.49
N VAL A 43 -2.76 12.91 8.23
CA VAL A 43 -3.28 11.61 7.79
C VAL A 43 -2.14 10.78 7.21
N ALA A 44 -2.00 9.54 7.65
CA ALA A 44 -1.00 8.65 7.09
C ALA A 44 -1.35 8.25 5.64
N ALA A 45 -0.46 8.53 4.70
CA ALA A 45 -0.52 7.92 3.38
C ALA A 45 -0.14 6.43 3.49
N CYS A 46 -0.86 5.58 2.76
CA CYS A 46 -0.57 4.15 2.67
C CYS A 46 -0.41 3.77 1.20
N VAL A 47 0.83 3.62 0.78
CA VAL A 47 1.16 3.32 -0.63
C VAL A 47 0.95 1.84 -0.90
N LYS A 48 0.29 1.49 -1.99
CA LYS A 48 -0.09 0.11 -2.31
C LYS A 48 -0.06 -0.18 -3.81
N HIS A 49 -0.08 -1.45 -4.21
CA HIS A 49 0.15 -2.65 -3.41
C HIS A 49 1.60 -3.09 -3.60
N TYR A 50 2.36 -3.21 -2.54
CA TYR A 50 3.78 -3.52 -2.56
C TYR A 50 4.00 -5.04 -2.47
N ALA A 51 4.47 -5.72 -3.52
CA ALA A 51 4.64 -5.29 -4.87
C ALA A 51 4.30 -6.42 -5.84
N LEU A 52 4.18 -6.10 -7.13
CA LEU A 52 4.08 -7.07 -8.22
C LEU A 52 2.70 -7.73 -8.42
N ASN A 53 1.63 -7.25 -7.83
CA ASN A 53 0.29 -7.74 -8.15
C ASN A 53 -0.18 -7.19 -9.51
N ASN A 54 0.27 -7.82 -10.60
CA ASN A 54 0.04 -7.34 -11.97
C ASN A 54 -1.21 -7.91 -12.63
N GLN A 55 -1.91 -8.83 -11.99
CA GLN A 55 -3.14 -9.44 -12.47
C GLN A 55 -4.07 -9.77 -11.32
N GLU A 56 -5.39 -9.69 -11.56
CA GLU A 56 -6.39 -10.03 -10.56
C GLU A 56 -6.77 -11.51 -10.61
N PHE A 57 -6.68 -12.14 -11.79
CA PHE A 57 -6.96 -13.56 -11.93
C PHE A 57 -5.91 -14.39 -11.16
N ASN A 58 -6.37 -15.25 -10.25
CA ASN A 58 -5.52 -16.07 -9.38
C ASN A 58 -4.48 -15.28 -8.57
N ARG A 59 -4.74 -14.02 -8.22
CA ARG A 59 -3.79 -13.12 -7.53
C ARG A 59 -3.21 -13.69 -6.23
N HIS A 60 -3.96 -14.54 -5.51
CA HIS A 60 -3.52 -15.16 -4.25
C HIS A 60 -2.55 -16.34 -4.44
N THR A 61 -2.40 -16.86 -5.65
CA THR A 61 -1.58 -18.04 -5.96
C THR A 61 -0.55 -17.79 -7.06
N THR A 62 -0.65 -16.65 -7.74
CA THR A 62 0.30 -16.28 -8.79
C THR A 62 1.68 -16.00 -8.21
N ASN A 63 2.67 -16.80 -8.61
CA ASN A 63 4.07 -16.60 -8.24
C ASN A 63 4.80 -15.85 -9.35
N VAL A 64 5.01 -14.56 -9.15
CA VAL A 64 5.59 -13.66 -10.16
C VAL A 64 7.07 -13.97 -10.38
N GLN A 65 7.47 -14.04 -11.65
CA GLN A 65 8.82 -14.25 -12.09
C GLN A 65 9.29 -13.05 -12.91
N LEU A 66 10.41 -12.45 -12.52
CA LEU A 66 11.02 -11.33 -13.23
C LEU A 66 12.51 -11.25 -12.90
N SER A 67 13.28 -10.56 -13.76
CA SER A 67 14.68 -10.26 -13.49
C SER A 67 14.81 -9.14 -12.43
N ASP A 68 15.95 -9.09 -11.74
CA ASP A 68 16.26 -7.98 -10.84
C ASP A 68 16.25 -6.63 -11.59
N ARG A 69 16.69 -6.60 -12.83
CA ARG A 69 16.61 -5.40 -13.67
C ARG A 69 15.16 -4.89 -13.80
N ALA A 70 14.22 -5.78 -14.15
CA ALA A 70 12.82 -5.41 -14.26
C ALA A 70 12.24 -4.97 -12.91
N LEU A 71 12.61 -5.67 -11.82
CA LEU A 71 12.19 -5.31 -10.47
C LEU A 71 12.61 -3.87 -10.12
N TYR A 72 13.89 -3.55 -10.25
CA TYR A 72 14.46 -2.28 -9.83
C TYR A 72 14.24 -1.11 -10.81
N GLU A 73 14.11 -1.37 -12.10
CA GLU A 73 13.94 -0.31 -13.09
C GLU A 73 12.47 0.00 -13.39
N ILE A 74 11.56 -0.97 -13.17
CA ILE A 74 10.15 -0.85 -13.58
C ILE A 74 9.20 -0.85 -12.37
N TYR A 75 9.31 -1.83 -11.47
CA TYR A 75 8.29 -2.07 -10.45
C TYR A 75 8.55 -1.35 -9.13
N LEU A 76 9.79 -1.14 -8.76
CA LEU A 76 10.15 -0.55 -7.48
C LEU A 76 10.37 0.98 -7.48
N PRO A 77 10.66 1.68 -8.61
CA PRO A 77 11.02 3.11 -8.55
C PRO A 77 9.98 3.99 -7.87
N THR A 78 8.69 3.76 -8.15
CA THR A 78 7.61 4.55 -7.54
C THR A 78 7.50 4.32 -6.03
N PHE A 79 7.66 3.08 -5.58
CA PHE A 79 7.68 2.77 -4.14
C PHE A 79 8.92 3.34 -3.45
N LYS A 80 10.08 3.30 -4.12
CA LYS A 80 11.31 3.90 -3.62
C LYS A 80 11.16 5.41 -3.44
N ALA A 81 10.62 6.11 -4.44
CA ALA A 81 10.33 7.54 -4.36
C ALA A 81 9.30 7.84 -3.25
N ALA A 82 8.26 7.02 -3.10
CA ALA A 82 7.29 7.15 -2.03
C ALA A 82 7.92 7.07 -0.63
N VAL A 83 8.91 6.19 -0.45
CA VAL A 83 9.64 6.03 0.82
C VAL A 83 10.66 7.15 1.02
N GLN A 84 11.59 7.30 0.07
CA GLN A 84 12.80 8.13 0.27
C GLN A 84 12.56 9.62 0.02
N GLU A 85 11.64 9.98 -0.87
CA GLU A 85 11.34 11.36 -1.23
C GLU A 85 9.99 11.83 -0.67
N GLY A 86 8.98 10.96 -0.72
CA GLY A 86 7.65 11.21 -0.18
C GLY A 86 7.55 11.06 1.32
N GLY A 87 8.42 10.24 1.92
CA GLY A 87 8.43 9.97 3.36
C GLY A 87 7.14 9.30 3.84
N THR A 88 6.59 8.37 3.06
CA THR A 88 5.32 7.69 3.42
C THR A 88 5.38 7.01 4.77
N TRP A 89 4.31 7.10 5.57
CA TRP A 89 4.24 6.52 6.90
C TRP A 89 3.70 5.10 6.93
N SER A 90 3.10 4.64 5.85
CA SER A 90 2.66 3.25 5.74
C SER A 90 2.72 2.72 4.31
N ILE A 91 2.84 1.39 4.20
CA ILE A 91 2.82 0.64 2.94
C ILE A 91 1.94 -0.59 3.13
N MET A 92 1.12 -0.90 2.12
CA MET A 92 0.32 -2.13 2.09
C MET A 92 0.96 -3.15 1.17
N GLY A 93 1.16 -4.37 1.69
CA GLY A 93 1.62 -5.51 0.90
C GLY A 93 0.62 -5.94 -0.15
N SER A 94 1.04 -6.75 -1.12
CA SER A 94 0.19 -7.29 -2.17
C SER A 94 -0.10 -8.77 -2.00
N TYR A 95 -1.07 -9.31 -2.77
CA TYR A 95 -1.53 -10.69 -2.62
C TYR A 95 -0.64 -11.75 -3.24
N ASN A 96 0.03 -11.42 -4.34
CA ASN A 96 0.81 -12.37 -5.13
C ASN A 96 2.00 -12.95 -4.35
N LEU A 97 2.51 -14.04 -4.86
CA LEU A 97 3.81 -14.55 -4.44
C LEU A 97 4.93 -13.94 -5.30
N TYR A 98 6.08 -13.81 -4.71
CA TYR A 98 7.36 -13.51 -5.36
C TYR A 98 8.43 -14.44 -4.78
N GLN A 99 9.13 -15.17 -5.64
CA GLN A 99 10.11 -16.18 -5.23
C GLN A 99 9.55 -17.20 -4.20
N GLY A 100 8.28 -17.60 -4.39
CA GLY A 100 7.61 -18.60 -3.55
C GLY A 100 7.10 -18.12 -2.20
N GLN A 101 7.23 -16.82 -1.87
CA GLN A 101 6.68 -16.22 -0.66
C GLN A 101 5.62 -15.16 -1.02
N HIS A 102 4.51 -15.13 -0.28
CA HIS A 102 3.52 -14.06 -0.45
C HIS A 102 4.13 -12.68 -0.13
N ALA A 103 3.84 -11.69 -0.95
CA ALA A 103 4.44 -10.36 -0.85
C ALA A 103 4.22 -9.72 0.53
N CYS A 104 3.09 -9.97 1.19
CA CYS A 104 2.80 -9.50 2.55
C CYS A 104 3.76 -10.03 3.63
N HIS A 105 4.55 -11.06 3.34
CA HIS A 105 5.59 -11.57 4.25
C HIS A 105 6.84 -12.06 3.50
N ASN A 106 7.08 -11.48 2.33
CA ASN A 106 8.25 -11.78 1.51
C ASN A 106 9.50 -11.10 2.07
N LYS A 107 10.52 -11.91 2.41
CA LYS A 107 11.76 -11.41 3.01
C LYS A 107 12.47 -10.40 2.12
N ARG A 108 12.65 -10.71 0.82
CA ARG A 108 13.37 -9.83 -0.10
C ARG A 108 12.67 -8.48 -0.25
N LEU A 109 11.34 -8.48 -0.39
CA LEU A 109 10.59 -7.24 -0.57
C LEU A 109 10.55 -6.41 0.72
N LEU A 110 10.10 -7.00 1.84
CA LEU A 110 9.82 -6.24 3.05
C LEU A 110 11.07 -5.97 3.90
N LYS A 111 11.96 -6.97 4.03
CA LYS A 111 13.14 -6.81 4.87
C LYS A 111 14.30 -6.25 4.06
N ASP A 112 14.77 -6.99 3.07
CA ASP A 112 16.04 -6.67 2.41
C ASP A 112 15.94 -5.34 1.63
N ILE A 113 14.86 -5.13 0.86
CA ILE A 113 14.68 -3.92 0.04
C ILE A 113 14.04 -2.78 0.86
N LEU A 114 12.83 -3.00 1.39
CA LEU A 114 12.06 -1.92 2.00
C LEU A 114 12.72 -1.39 3.28
N ARG A 115 13.10 -2.28 4.21
CA ARG A 115 13.68 -1.89 5.50
C ARG A 115 15.17 -1.59 5.40
N ASP A 116 15.96 -2.55 4.90
CA ASP A 116 17.42 -2.50 5.01
C ASP A 116 18.03 -1.60 3.91
N GLU A 117 17.55 -1.67 2.64
CA GLU A 117 18.08 -0.84 1.55
C GLU A 117 17.51 0.58 1.55
N TRP A 118 16.17 0.74 1.72
CA TRP A 118 15.52 2.05 1.63
C TRP A 118 15.34 2.77 2.95
N GLY A 119 15.54 2.09 4.08
CA GLY A 119 15.43 2.68 5.41
C GLY A 119 14.01 3.00 5.84
N PHE A 120 13.00 2.27 5.35
CA PHE A 120 11.60 2.51 5.70
C PHE A 120 11.35 2.27 7.19
N ASP A 121 10.92 3.31 7.92
CA ASP A 121 10.62 3.28 9.36
C ASP A 121 9.12 3.29 9.69
N GLY A 122 8.26 3.27 8.66
CA GLY A 122 6.82 3.27 8.80
C GLY A 122 6.21 1.88 9.03
N VAL A 123 4.89 1.82 8.96
CA VAL A 123 4.10 0.58 9.18
C VAL A 123 3.87 -0.16 7.88
N VAL A 124 4.18 -1.45 7.87
CA VAL A 124 3.76 -2.37 6.79
C VAL A 124 2.46 -3.04 7.22
N VAL A 125 1.40 -2.83 6.44
CA VAL A 125 0.11 -3.49 6.64
C VAL A 125 -0.11 -4.56 5.57
N SER A 126 -0.82 -5.63 5.90
CA SER A 126 -1.24 -6.58 4.89
C SER A 126 -2.42 -6.04 4.08
N ASP A 127 -2.59 -6.47 2.84
CA ASP A 127 -3.90 -6.47 2.23
C ASP A 127 -4.80 -7.51 2.94
N TRP A 128 -6.14 -7.41 2.77
CA TRP A 128 -7.10 -8.25 3.50
C TRP A 128 -6.92 -9.74 3.16
N GLY A 129 -6.50 -10.53 4.16
CA GLY A 129 -6.19 -11.94 3.97
C GLY A 129 -4.87 -12.21 3.25
N GLY A 130 -3.96 -11.25 3.20
CA GLY A 130 -2.66 -11.36 2.49
C GLY A 130 -1.58 -12.10 3.28
N VAL A 131 -1.76 -12.33 4.59
CA VAL A 131 -0.81 -13.09 5.40
C VAL A 131 -1.17 -14.57 5.39
N HIS A 132 -0.19 -15.45 5.18
CA HIS A 132 -0.37 -16.90 5.05
C HIS A 132 0.62 -17.72 5.88
N ASN A 133 1.56 -17.07 6.59
CA ASN A 133 2.57 -17.76 7.38
C ASN A 133 3.02 -16.90 8.57
N THR A 134 2.84 -17.40 9.80
CA THR A 134 3.17 -16.68 11.04
C THR A 134 4.67 -16.40 11.15
N GLU A 135 5.55 -17.39 10.97
CA GLU A 135 6.99 -17.20 11.16
C GLU A 135 7.57 -16.23 10.14
N GLN A 136 7.16 -16.34 8.87
CA GLN A 136 7.59 -15.39 7.83
C GLN A 136 7.09 -13.97 8.14
N ALA A 137 5.85 -13.80 8.57
CA ALA A 137 5.31 -12.49 8.94
C ALA A 137 6.02 -11.88 10.16
N ILE A 138 6.43 -12.72 11.13
CA ILE A 138 7.22 -12.28 12.29
C ILE A 138 8.57 -11.71 11.83
N HIS A 139 9.35 -12.49 11.08
CA HIS A 139 10.76 -12.20 10.83
C HIS A 139 11.01 -11.29 9.63
N ASN A 140 10.04 -11.18 8.69
CA ASN A 140 10.24 -10.50 7.42
C ASN A 140 9.67 -9.06 7.37
N GLY A 141 9.19 -8.51 8.50
CA GLY A 141 8.90 -7.07 8.58
C GLY A 141 7.43 -6.67 8.33
N MET A 142 6.47 -7.61 8.36
CA MET A 142 5.04 -7.31 8.42
C MET A 142 4.68 -6.80 9.82
N ASP A 143 4.00 -5.65 9.93
CA ASP A 143 3.64 -5.06 11.23
C ASP A 143 2.19 -5.30 11.63
N LEU A 144 1.25 -5.10 10.71
CA LEU A 144 -0.20 -5.23 10.96
C LEU A 144 -0.87 -6.14 9.95
N GLU A 145 -1.59 -7.12 10.44
CA GLU A 145 -2.38 -8.05 9.65
C GLU A 145 -3.84 -7.66 9.63
N PHE A 146 -4.45 -7.60 8.42
CA PHE A 146 -5.85 -7.31 8.22
C PHE A 146 -6.59 -8.46 7.51
N GLY A 147 -7.81 -8.75 7.97
CA GLY A 147 -8.80 -9.56 7.26
C GLY A 147 -8.39 -11.00 6.95
N SER A 148 -7.48 -11.60 7.71
CA SER A 148 -6.99 -12.94 7.41
C SER A 148 -8.06 -14.01 7.48
N TRP A 149 -8.02 -14.91 6.50
CA TRP A 149 -8.92 -16.06 6.38
C TRP A 149 -8.30 -17.27 7.09
N THR A 150 -8.26 -17.22 8.40
CA THR A 150 -7.81 -18.35 9.21
C THR A 150 -8.99 -19.19 9.70
N ASN A 151 -8.73 -20.41 10.14
CA ASN A 151 -9.75 -21.29 10.69
C ASN A 151 -10.55 -20.60 11.79
N GLY A 152 -11.87 -20.55 11.64
CA GLY A 152 -12.76 -19.90 12.59
C GLY A 152 -13.07 -18.42 12.26
N LEU A 153 -12.47 -17.84 11.23
CA LEU A 153 -12.84 -16.52 10.72
C LEU A 153 -14.09 -16.64 9.85
N SER A 154 -15.22 -16.30 10.43
CA SER A 154 -16.48 -16.10 9.70
C SER A 154 -17.16 -14.85 10.21
N ALA A 155 -17.95 -14.19 9.36
CA ALA A 155 -18.68 -12.98 9.74
C ALA A 155 -19.53 -13.25 11.00
N GLY A 156 -19.39 -12.38 12.01
CA GLY A 156 -20.10 -12.50 13.28
C GLY A 156 -19.54 -13.51 14.28
N THR A 157 -18.45 -14.19 13.96
CA THR A 157 -17.78 -15.08 14.93
C THR A 157 -17.10 -14.26 16.03
N ARG A 158 -17.43 -14.55 17.28
CA ARG A 158 -16.76 -13.94 18.42
C ARG A 158 -15.30 -14.40 18.47
N ASN A 159 -14.37 -13.45 18.70
CA ASN A 159 -12.94 -13.70 18.76
C ASN A 159 -12.32 -14.24 17.45
N ALA A 160 -12.90 -13.90 16.30
CA ALA A 160 -12.35 -14.27 15.00
C ALA A 160 -10.91 -13.77 14.79
N TYR A 161 -10.57 -12.61 15.36
CA TYR A 161 -9.23 -12.01 15.29
C TYR A 161 -8.15 -12.82 16.02
N ASP A 162 -8.52 -13.61 17.02
CA ASP A 162 -7.58 -14.43 17.79
C ASP A 162 -6.85 -15.46 16.91
N ASN A 163 -7.44 -15.85 15.80
CA ASN A 163 -6.89 -16.82 14.86
C ASN A 163 -6.02 -16.20 13.75
N TYR A 164 -5.83 -14.89 13.73
CA TYR A 164 -4.93 -14.25 12.79
C TYR A 164 -3.49 -14.74 12.98
N TYR A 165 -2.69 -14.76 11.93
CA TYR A 165 -1.31 -15.26 11.95
C TYR A 165 -0.42 -14.51 12.94
N LEU A 166 -0.63 -13.19 13.09
CA LEU A 166 0.07 -12.34 14.06
C LEU A 166 -0.66 -12.19 15.41
N ALA A 167 -1.68 -12.99 15.69
CA ALA A 167 -2.41 -13.03 16.98
C ALA A 167 -2.00 -14.26 17.82
N PHE A 168 -2.93 -15.15 18.17
CA PHE A 168 -2.62 -16.32 18.99
C PHE A 168 -1.54 -17.24 18.42
N PRO A 169 -1.44 -17.51 17.11
CA PRO A 169 -0.33 -18.26 16.56
C PRO A 169 1.04 -17.67 16.94
N TYR A 170 1.19 -16.34 16.85
CA TYR A 170 2.43 -15.66 17.27
C TYR A 170 2.64 -15.77 18.79
N LEU A 171 1.60 -15.48 19.58
CA LEU A 171 1.66 -15.60 21.05
C LEU A 171 2.05 -17.02 21.49
N LYS A 172 1.57 -18.04 20.80
CA LYS A 172 1.92 -19.43 21.05
C LYS A 172 3.43 -19.67 20.84
N LEU A 173 4.00 -19.18 19.74
CA LEU A 173 5.44 -19.33 19.47
C LEU A 173 6.30 -18.64 20.53
N ILE A 174 5.87 -17.47 21.02
CA ILE A 174 6.55 -16.79 22.14
C ILE A 174 6.49 -17.63 23.42
N LYS A 175 5.31 -18.14 23.79
CA LYS A 175 5.11 -18.97 24.99
C LYS A 175 5.90 -20.28 24.95
N GLU A 176 6.08 -20.84 23.76
CA GLU A 176 6.88 -22.05 23.53
C GLU A 176 8.39 -21.76 23.46
N GLY A 177 8.81 -20.50 23.56
CA GLY A 177 10.21 -20.09 23.46
C GLY A 177 10.82 -20.27 22.06
N LYS A 178 10.00 -20.41 21.02
CA LYS A 178 10.44 -20.58 19.62
C LYS A 178 10.83 -19.26 18.97
N VAL A 179 10.22 -18.18 19.40
CA VAL A 179 10.55 -16.80 18.98
C VAL A 179 10.63 -15.90 20.20
N GLY A 180 11.48 -14.87 20.14
CA GLY A 180 11.56 -13.84 21.16
C GLY A 180 10.52 -12.74 21.00
N THR A 181 10.63 -11.70 21.83
CA THR A 181 9.75 -10.51 21.77
C THR A 181 10.33 -9.37 20.94
N LYS A 182 11.57 -9.47 20.47
CA LYS A 182 12.27 -8.39 19.76
C LYS A 182 11.46 -7.91 18.54
N GLU A 183 11.05 -8.83 17.69
CA GLU A 183 10.27 -8.50 16.49
C GLU A 183 8.87 -7.96 16.83
N LEU A 184 8.29 -8.38 17.96
CA LEU A 184 7.03 -7.82 18.46
C LEU A 184 7.24 -6.37 18.90
N ASP A 185 8.30 -6.09 19.63
CA ASP A 185 8.64 -4.73 20.11
C ASP A 185 8.92 -3.79 18.93
N GLU A 186 9.58 -4.29 17.86
CA GLU A 186 9.77 -3.54 16.61
C GLU A 186 8.44 -3.20 15.94
N LYS A 187 7.53 -4.17 15.79
CA LYS A 187 6.19 -3.96 15.20
C LYS A 187 5.36 -2.96 16.02
N VAL A 188 5.34 -3.13 17.33
CA VAL A 188 4.65 -2.21 18.25
C VAL A 188 5.23 -0.81 18.13
N SER A 189 6.56 -0.67 18.07
CA SER A 189 7.24 0.63 17.92
C SER A 189 6.85 1.32 16.61
N ASN A 190 6.75 0.57 15.49
CA ASN A 190 6.33 1.12 14.21
C ASN A 190 4.88 1.62 14.28
N VAL A 191 3.98 0.84 14.88
CA VAL A 191 2.56 1.22 15.05
C VAL A 191 2.42 2.43 15.98
N LEU A 192 3.11 2.46 17.10
CA LEU A 192 3.09 3.60 18.02
C LEU A 192 3.63 4.86 17.35
N ARG A 193 4.71 4.77 16.56
CA ARG A 193 5.24 5.89 15.79
C ARG A 193 4.18 6.46 14.84
N LEU A 194 3.42 5.60 14.16
CA LEU A 194 2.32 6.03 13.30
C LEU A 194 1.21 6.73 14.10
N ILE A 195 0.83 6.20 15.27
CA ILE A 195 -0.18 6.80 16.15
C ILE A 195 0.27 8.17 16.64
N PHE A 196 1.53 8.31 17.06
CA PHE A 196 2.08 9.60 17.48
C PHE A 196 2.17 10.62 16.34
N ARG A 197 2.45 10.19 15.11
CA ARG A 197 2.47 11.05 13.92
C ARG A 197 1.06 11.47 13.45
N THR A 198 0.01 10.82 13.93
CA THR A 198 -1.36 11.03 13.46
C THR A 198 -2.32 11.38 14.59
N SER A 199 -2.91 10.36 15.23
CA SER A 199 -4.03 10.54 16.18
C SER A 199 -3.61 11.27 17.46
N MET A 200 -2.36 11.13 17.87
CA MET A 200 -1.83 11.74 19.10
C MET A 200 -1.00 13.00 18.85
N ASP A 201 -0.88 13.48 17.62
CA ASP A 201 -0.26 14.76 17.34
C ASP A 201 -1.17 15.90 17.81
N PRO A 202 -0.74 16.69 18.83
CA PRO A 202 -1.56 17.80 19.34
C PRO A 202 -1.70 18.95 18.33
N HIS A 203 -0.84 19.00 17.32
CA HIS A 203 -0.82 20.03 16.28
C HIS A 203 -1.48 19.54 14.97
N LYS A 204 -2.06 18.34 14.99
CA LYS A 204 -2.72 17.78 13.81
C LYS A 204 -3.79 18.74 13.28
N PRO A 205 -3.73 19.14 12.00
CA PRO A 205 -4.77 19.97 11.43
C PRO A 205 -6.09 19.21 11.36
N PHE A 206 -7.19 19.93 11.59
CA PHE A 206 -8.53 19.44 11.32
C PHE A 206 -8.87 19.82 9.88
N GLY A 207 -8.99 18.83 9.01
CA GLY A 207 -9.44 19.05 7.64
C GLY A 207 -10.89 19.49 7.56
N SER A 208 -11.29 20.04 6.43
CA SER A 208 -12.69 20.31 6.10
C SER A 208 -13.24 19.20 5.20
N LEU A 209 -14.55 19.00 5.21
CA LEU A 209 -15.23 18.04 4.34
C LEU A 209 -16.08 18.80 3.32
N GLY A 210 -15.83 18.57 2.01
CA GLY A 210 -16.67 19.11 0.95
C GLY A 210 -16.67 20.65 0.85
N SER A 211 -15.53 21.29 1.17
CA SER A 211 -15.42 22.75 1.06
C SER A 211 -15.45 23.22 -0.40
N PRO A 212 -15.78 24.52 -0.66
CA PRO A 212 -15.72 25.09 -2.00
C PRO A 212 -14.34 24.94 -2.66
N GLU A 213 -13.26 25.06 -1.88
CA GLU A 213 -11.88 24.88 -2.34
C GLU A 213 -11.63 23.45 -2.81
N HIS A 214 -12.17 22.45 -2.11
CA HIS A 214 -12.09 21.04 -2.55
C HIS A 214 -12.82 20.85 -3.88
N GLY A 215 -14.00 21.48 -4.05
CA GLY A 215 -14.74 21.45 -5.31
C GLY A 215 -13.95 22.10 -6.46
N GLN A 216 -13.31 23.23 -6.20
CA GLN A 216 -12.47 23.91 -7.18
C GLN A 216 -11.23 23.10 -7.56
N ALA A 217 -10.53 22.53 -6.57
CA ALA A 217 -9.37 21.64 -6.82
C ALA A 217 -9.77 20.42 -7.65
N GLY A 218 -10.88 19.75 -7.28
CA GLY A 218 -11.40 18.61 -8.03
C GLY A 218 -11.77 18.96 -9.47
N ARG A 219 -12.38 20.15 -9.69
CA ARG A 219 -12.67 20.66 -11.03
C ARG A 219 -11.39 20.90 -11.84
N GLN A 220 -10.40 21.57 -11.27
CA GLN A 220 -9.13 21.85 -11.94
C GLN A 220 -8.42 20.55 -12.33
N ILE A 221 -8.33 19.56 -11.44
CA ILE A 221 -7.76 18.25 -11.73
C ILE A 221 -8.49 17.58 -12.90
N GLY A 222 -9.83 17.64 -12.89
CA GLY A 222 -10.63 17.10 -13.99
C GLY A 222 -10.38 17.79 -15.32
N GLU A 223 -10.35 19.13 -15.33
CA GLU A 223 -10.09 19.94 -16.55
C GLU A 223 -8.70 19.68 -17.13
N GLU A 224 -7.67 19.58 -16.29
CA GLU A 224 -6.29 19.30 -16.72
C GLU A 224 -6.05 17.82 -17.08
N GLY A 225 -6.82 16.90 -16.52
CA GLY A 225 -6.70 15.47 -16.76
C GLY A 225 -7.43 14.96 -18.00
N ILE A 226 -8.37 15.75 -18.57
CA ILE A 226 -9.15 15.36 -19.75
C ILE A 226 -8.35 15.60 -21.03
N VAL A 227 -8.13 14.53 -21.79
CA VAL A 227 -7.40 14.57 -23.06
C VAL A 227 -8.36 14.29 -24.22
N LEU A 228 -8.51 15.25 -25.14
CA LEU A 228 -9.29 15.08 -26.35
C LEU A 228 -8.50 14.27 -27.39
N LEU A 229 -8.76 12.97 -27.47
CA LEU A 229 -8.07 12.07 -28.41
C LEU A 229 -8.53 12.24 -29.85
N GLN A 230 -9.80 12.59 -30.08
CA GLN A 230 -10.37 12.73 -31.41
C GLN A 230 -11.62 13.64 -31.36
N ASN A 231 -11.81 14.48 -32.38
CA ASN A 231 -12.97 15.35 -32.52
C ASN A 231 -13.44 15.41 -33.99
N ASN A 232 -13.97 14.29 -34.47
CA ASN A 232 -14.47 14.17 -35.84
C ASN A 232 -15.70 15.07 -36.04
N GLY A 233 -15.66 15.87 -37.09
CA GLY A 233 -16.75 16.80 -37.43
C GLY A 233 -16.84 18.02 -36.52
N ASN A 234 -15.80 18.32 -35.73
CA ASN A 234 -15.75 19.47 -34.83
C ASN A 234 -16.97 19.59 -33.90
N VAL A 235 -17.37 18.47 -33.32
CA VAL A 235 -18.52 18.38 -32.36
C VAL A 235 -18.22 19.18 -31.09
N LEU A 236 -16.97 19.22 -30.69
CA LEU A 236 -16.51 19.98 -29.52
C LEU A 236 -15.77 21.27 -29.99
N PRO A 237 -15.92 22.39 -29.25
CA PRO A 237 -16.82 22.59 -28.10
C PRO A 237 -18.30 22.58 -28.52
N ILE A 238 -19.15 22.10 -27.58
CA ILE A 238 -20.60 22.09 -27.79
C ILE A 238 -21.10 23.53 -27.83
N ASP A 239 -21.84 23.91 -28.91
CA ASP A 239 -22.54 25.19 -28.99
C ASP A 239 -23.80 25.14 -28.12
N LEU A 240 -23.75 25.83 -26.98
CA LEU A 240 -24.87 25.87 -26.01
C LEU A 240 -26.08 26.68 -26.51
N ASN A 241 -26.00 27.32 -27.70
CA ASN A 241 -27.08 28.12 -28.29
C ASN A 241 -27.84 27.35 -29.38
N LYS A 242 -27.45 26.11 -29.61
CA LYS A 242 -28.15 25.15 -30.47
C LYS A 242 -28.81 24.08 -29.63
#